data_6cb32861f4623c658f2c4414247a3e8f
#
_entry.id   6cb32861f4623c658f2c4414247a3e8f
#
_cell.length_a   1.000
_cell.length_b   1.000
_cell.length_c   1.000
_cell.angle_alpha   90.00
_cell.angle_beta   90.00
_cell.angle_gamma   90.00
#
_symmetry.space_group_name_H-M   'P 1'
#
loop_
_entity.id
_entity.type
_entity.pdbx_description
1 polymer ?
#
loop_
_entity_poly.entity_id
_entity_poly.type
_entity_poly.pdbx_seq_one_letter_code
_entity_poly.pdbx_strand_id
1 'polypeptide(L)'
;LISYIYNIYVVKEYDYWFYSNIPIVNLYIYYFVIAIIAFFIPKYQSKPSDFLAWIFFFLVSLPTVALSPYIADSFYTGSITCLILLISNSLIFCVSSINEYKLIPRFKGFSLTDLKYLIIFASLFLIILVYLNFGFHIRKLLDLSIFTDTYEIRADFRDVKSGIGALSSYSIYWLAKFFLPFFICYGLAFKNKKYIYIGVLLQLVIFTVSAHKSFVFSALLVFIVYFLLMKIYSFTQWLATANLFLLFSVIFYNFLGIDLLINMFVRRAFIMP
;
A
#
# COMPACT_ATOMS: atom_id res chain seq x y z
N LEU A 1 -2.11 -12.43 17.74
CA LEU A 1 -3.36 -12.26 17.00
C LEU A 1 -3.19 -12.62 15.52
N ILE A 2 -2.18 -12.07 14.82
CA ILE A 2 -1.91 -12.38 13.40
C ILE A 2 -1.75 -13.89 13.19
N SER A 3 -0.91 -14.58 13.97
CA SER A 3 -0.72 -16.02 13.85
C SER A 3 -1.97 -16.82 14.21
N TYR A 4 -2.79 -16.34 15.14
CA TYR A 4 -4.06 -16.97 15.46
C TYR A 4 -5.03 -16.90 14.26
N ILE A 5 -5.17 -15.71 13.66
CA ILE A 5 -6.00 -15.53 12.45
C ILE A 5 -5.49 -16.40 11.31
N TYR A 6 -4.16 -16.43 11.13
CA TYR A 6 -3.52 -17.22 10.09
C TYR A 6 -3.85 -18.72 10.24
N ASN A 7 -3.66 -19.28 11.43
CA ASN A 7 -3.93 -20.70 11.70
C ASN A 7 -5.40 -21.09 11.53
N ILE A 8 -6.33 -20.25 12.01
CA ILE A 8 -7.76 -20.58 11.99
C ILE A 8 -8.35 -20.39 10.60
N TYR A 9 -7.93 -19.37 9.88
CA TYR A 9 -8.57 -18.99 8.63
C TYR A 9 -7.74 -19.39 7.41
N VAL A 10 -6.45 -18.98 7.36
CA VAL A 10 -5.65 -19.16 6.15
C VAL A 10 -5.22 -20.61 5.98
N VAL A 11 -4.69 -21.23 7.03
CA VAL A 11 -4.23 -22.63 6.96
C VAL A 11 -5.41 -23.57 6.71
N LYS A 12 -6.57 -23.31 7.31
CA LYS A 12 -7.77 -24.13 7.15
C LYS A 12 -8.34 -24.09 5.72
N GLU A 13 -8.29 -22.90 5.07
CA GLU A 13 -8.83 -22.69 3.72
C GLU A 13 -7.82 -23.06 2.62
N TYR A 14 -6.50 -22.98 2.93
CA TYR A 14 -5.40 -23.05 1.96
C TYR A 14 -4.26 -23.96 2.46
N ASP A 15 -4.58 -25.09 3.13
CA ASP A 15 -3.64 -26.02 3.75
C ASP A 15 -2.59 -26.58 2.78
N TYR A 16 -2.93 -26.71 1.51
CA TYR A 16 -2.04 -27.18 0.45
C TYR A 16 -0.92 -26.21 0.07
N TRP A 17 -0.97 -24.96 0.56
CA TRP A 17 0.05 -23.92 0.28
C TRP A 17 0.92 -23.60 1.48
N PHE A 18 0.49 -23.95 2.70
CA PHE A 18 1.09 -23.45 3.93
C PHE A 18 1.28 -24.56 4.97
N TYR A 19 2.44 -24.58 5.59
CA TYR A 19 2.75 -25.56 6.63
C TYR A 19 1.97 -25.27 7.91
N SER A 20 1.24 -26.26 8.43
CA SER A 20 0.46 -26.13 9.66
C SER A 20 1.25 -26.46 10.94
N ASN A 21 2.34 -27.22 10.86
CA ASN A 21 3.10 -27.71 12.01
C ASN A 21 4.45 -26.99 12.15
N ILE A 22 4.42 -25.84 12.82
CA ILE A 22 5.64 -25.09 13.09
C ILE A 22 6.05 -25.27 14.54
N PRO A 23 7.34 -25.58 14.82
CA PRO A 23 7.84 -25.63 16.19
C PRO A 23 7.59 -24.31 16.92
N ILE A 24 7.00 -24.39 18.10
CA ILE A 24 6.65 -23.19 18.92
C ILE A 24 7.89 -22.29 19.16
N VAL A 25 9.06 -22.90 19.29
CA VAL A 25 10.32 -22.17 19.47
C VAL A 25 10.60 -21.21 18.30
N ASN A 26 10.33 -21.64 17.06
CA ASN A 26 10.52 -20.80 15.88
C ASN A 26 9.59 -19.58 15.90
N LEU A 27 8.35 -19.74 16.32
CA LEU A 27 7.42 -18.62 16.45
C LEU A 27 7.91 -17.55 17.42
N TYR A 28 8.47 -17.95 18.57
CA TYR A 28 9.00 -17.00 19.54
C TYR A 28 10.21 -16.21 18.99
N ILE A 29 11.07 -16.84 18.20
CA ILE A 29 12.21 -16.16 17.56
C ILE A 29 11.71 -15.07 16.62
N TYR A 30 10.72 -15.36 15.78
CA TYR A 30 10.14 -14.38 14.84
C TYR A 30 9.43 -13.24 15.58
N TYR A 31 8.69 -13.53 16.65
CA TYR A 31 8.09 -12.47 17.48
C TYR A 31 9.13 -11.60 18.16
N PHE A 32 10.24 -12.18 18.61
CA PHE A 32 11.35 -11.42 19.16
C PHE A 32 11.97 -10.48 18.11
N VAL A 33 12.14 -10.93 16.87
CA VAL A 33 12.61 -10.08 15.78
C VAL A 33 11.65 -8.92 15.52
N ILE A 34 10.32 -9.16 15.50
CA ILE A 34 9.34 -8.09 15.37
C ILE A 34 9.46 -7.08 16.52
N ALA A 35 9.62 -7.55 17.73
CA ALA A 35 9.79 -6.69 18.91
C ALA A 35 11.05 -5.81 18.81
N ILE A 36 12.18 -6.38 18.35
CA ILE A 36 13.40 -5.63 18.11
C ILE A 36 13.17 -4.54 17.06
N ILE A 37 12.57 -4.88 15.92
CA ILE A 37 12.28 -3.90 14.85
C ILE A 37 11.37 -2.79 15.41
N ALA A 38 10.31 -3.17 16.13
CA ALA A 38 9.37 -2.21 16.71
C ALA A 38 10.01 -1.27 17.74
N PHE A 39 11.03 -1.74 18.46
CA PHE A 39 11.75 -0.93 19.46
C PHE A 39 12.52 0.24 18.82
N PHE A 40 13.04 0.07 17.61
CA PHE A 40 13.79 1.11 16.92
C PHE A 40 12.90 2.08 16.12
N ILE A 41 11.60 1.84 16.02
CA ILE A 41 10.69 2.70 15.26
C ILE A 41 10.50 4.05 15.98
N PRO A 42 10.54 5.18 15.25
CA PRO A 42 10.27 6.50 15.81
C PRO A 42 8.93 6.55 16.55
N LYS A 43 8.93 7.01 17.79
CA LYS A 43 7.72 7.08 18.63
C LYS A 43 6.68 8.06 18.08
N TYR A 44 7.14 9.16 17.49
CA TYR A 44 6.31 10.22 16.92
C TYR A 44 6.75 10.52 15.47
N GLN A 45 5.80 10.99 14.69
CA GLN A 45 6.04 11.42 13.32
C GLN A 45 6.54 12.86 13.31
N SER A 46 7.84 13.06 13.37
CA SER A 46 8.45 14.38 13.28
C SER A 46 8.89 14.74 11.87
N LYS A 47 9.19 13.73 11.05
CA LYS A 47 9.69 13.87 9.69
C LYS A 47 8.96 12.93 8.73
N PRO A 48 8.95 13.21 7.42
CA PRO A 48 8.40 12.28 6.42
C PRO A 48 9.04 10.89 6.45
N SER A 49 10.33 10.81 6.80
CA SER A 49 11.06 9.54 6.96
C SER A 49 10.51 8.68 8.09
N ASP A 50 10.04 9.28 9.19
CA ASP A 50 9.43 8.56 10.31
C ASP A 50 8.13 7.88 9.87
N PHE A 51 7.33 8.58 9.06
CA PHE A 51 6.11 8.04 8.49
C PHE A 51 6.39 6.89 7.51
N LEU A 52 7.42 7.01 6.67
CA LEU A 52 7.86 5.93 5.80
C LEU A 52 8.31 4.70 6.59
N ALA A 53 9.04 4.90 7.69
CA ALA A 53 9.44 3.82 8.59
C ALA A 53 8.21 3.09 9.19
N TRP A 54 7.15 3.81 9.57
CA TRP A 54 5.91 3.21 10.04
C TRP A 54 5.19 2.41 8.96
N ILE A 55 5.04 2.99 7.76
CA ILE A 55 4.44 2.28 6.62
C ILE A 55 5.22 1.02 6.30
N PHE A 56 6.55 1.10 6.23
CA PHE A 56 7.39 -0.05 5.93
C PHE A 56 7.27 -1.14 7.01
N PHE A 57 7.19 -0.74 8.27
CA PHE A 57 6.96 -1.69 9.36
C PHE A 57 5.61 -2.40 9.22
N PHE A 58 4.51 -1.65 9.09
CA PHE A 58 3.16 -2.24 9.08
C PHE A 58 2.85 -3.04 7.80
N LEU A 59 3.31 -2.58 6.65
CA LEU A 59 2.97 -3.21 5.37
C LEU A 59 3.98 -4.25 4.91
N VAL A 60 5.22 -4.18 5.38
CA VAL A 60 6.28 -5.09 4.92
C VAL A 60 6.83 -5.92 6.08
N SER A 61 7.45 -5.28 7.08
CA SER A 61 8.22 -5.99 8.09
C SER A 61 7.35 -6.88 8.98
N LEU A 62 6.26 -6.34 9.50
CA LEU A 62 5.35 -7.06 10.39
C LEU A 62 4.71 -8.28 9.73
N PRO A 63 4.05 -8.16 8.55
CA PRO A 63 3.46 -9.33 7.90
C PRO A 63 4.52 -10.33 7.45
N THR A 64 5.61 -9.89 6.84
CA THR A 64 6.64 -10.80 6.33
C THR A 64 7.28 -11.60 7.46
N VAL A 65 7.68 -10.96 8.57
CA VAL A 65 8.28 -11.69 9.70
C VAL A 65 7.24 -12.59 10.39
N ALA A 66 6.00 -12.12 10.55
CA ALA A 66 4.94 -12.93 11.16
C ALA A 66 4.57 -14.16 10.33
N LEU A 67 4.71 -14.10 9.01
CA LEU A 67 4.37 -15.19 8.08
C LEU A 67 5.56 -16.07 7.72
N SER A 68 6.79 -15.58 7.87
CA SER A 68 8.01 -16.35 7.55
C SER A 68 8.01 -17.78 8.12
N PRO A 69 7.59 -18.03 9.38
CA PRO A 69 7.55 -19.39 9.91
C PRO A 69 6.56 -20.31 9.21
N TYR A 70 5.56 -19.78 8.49
CA TYR A 70 4.51 -20.56 7.82
C TYR A 70 4.80 -20.78 6.33
N ILE A 71 5.57 -19.89 5.69
CA ILE A 71 5.77 -19.88 4.24
C ILE A 71 7.18 -20.35 3.88
N ALA A 72 8.17 -20.19 4.78
CA ALA A 72 9.53 -20.54 4.49
C ALA A 72 9.71 -22.07 4.46
N ASP A 73 10.35 -22.59 3.40
CA ASP A 73 10.64 -24.02 3.24
C ASP A 73 11.54 -24.57 4.34
N SER A 74 12.33 -23.70 4.97
CA SER A 74 13.21 -24.07 6.08
C SER A 74 13.38 -22.92 7.07
N PHE A 75 13.77 -23.26 8.31
CA PHE A 75 14.14 -22.27 9.32
C PHE A 75 15.25 -21.33 8.83
N TYR A 76 16.21 -21.87 8.05
CA TYR A 76 17.31 -21.10 7.51
C TYR A 76 16.83 -20.01 6.55
N THR A 77 15.94 -20.34 5.61
CA THR A 77 15.36 -19.39 4.63
C THR A 77 14.58 -18.29 5.35
N GLY A 78 13.75 -18.67 6.32
CA GLY A 78 13.01 -17.69 7.13
C GLY A 78 13.92 -16.76 7.94
N SER A 79 15.01 -17.29 8.49
CA SER A 79 15.99 -16.52 9.25
C SER A 79 16.76 -15.51 8.38
N ILE A 80 17.11 -15.87 7.15
CA ILE A 80 17.73 -14.93 6.20
C ILE A 80 16.76 -13.79 5.87
N THR A 81 15.49 -14.09 5.61
CA THR A 81 14.48 -13.07 5.35
C THR A 81 14.37 -12.10 6.52
N CYS A 82 14.34 -12.59 7.76
CA CYS A 82 14.32 -11.76 8.96
C CYS A 82 15.57 -10.88 9.09
N LEU A 83 16.76 -11.44 8.79
CA LEU A 83 18.02 -10.69 8.80
C LEU A 83 18.01 -9.55 7.78
N ILE A 84 17.58 -9.82 6.56
CA ILE A 84 17.46 -8.80 5.50
C ILE A 84 16.51 -7.67 5.96
N LEU A 85 15.37 -8.02 6.55
CA LEU A 85 14.42 -7.04 7.06
C LEU A 85 14.98 -6.24 8.24
N LEU A 86 15.72 -6.87 9.16
CA LEU A 86 16.41 -6.17 10.24
C LEU A 86 17.41 -5.15 9.69
N ILE A 87 18.25 -5.55 8.74
CA ILE A 87 19.22 -4.65 8.10
C ILE A 87 18.50 -3.50 7.38
N SER A 88 17.47 -3.80 6.60
CA SER A 88 16.70 -2.80 5.85
C SER A 88 16.03 -1.77 6.78
N ASN A 89 15.39 -2.24 7.86
CA ASN A 89 14.80 -1.35 8.87
C ASN A 89 15.89 -0.51 9.56
N SER A 90 17.01 -1.12 9.93
CA SER A 90 18.12 -0.40 10.56
C SER A 90 18.66 0.71 9.67
N LEU A 91 18.79 0.48 8.37
CA LEU A 91 19.19 1.51 7.40
C LEU A 91 18.16 2.65 7.33
N ILE A 92 16.86 2.32 7.26
CA ILE A 92 15.79 3.33 7.26
C ILE A 92 15.85 4.17 8.55
N PHE A 93 16.08 3.54 9.71
CA PHE A 93 16.18 4.24 11.00
C PHE A 93 17.43 5.09 11.09
N CYS A 94 18.58 4.60 10.61
CA CYS A 94 19.79 5.40 10.52
C CYS A 94 19.57 6.67 9.67
N VAL A 95 18.93 6.52 8.50
CA VAL A 95 18.60 7.65 7.64
C VAL A 95 17.61 8.61 8.31
N SER A 96 16.60 8.10 9.02
CA SER A 96 15.62 8.93 9.73
C SER A 96 16.23 9.68 10.92
N SER A 97 17.27 9.13 11.56
CA SER A 97 17.94 9.75 12.72
C SER A 97 18.90 10.87 12.34
N ILE A 98 19.35 10.92 11.08
CA ILE A 98 20.27 11.97 10.63
C ILE A 98 19.52 13.28 10.41
N ASN A 99 19.87 14.30 11.19
CA ASN A 99 19.12 15.54 11.24
C ASN A 99 19.37 16.51 10.08
N GLU A 100 20.57 16.54 9.53
CA GLU A 100 20.88 17.36 8.34
C GLU A 100 22.12 16.85 7.63
N TYR A 101 22.01 16.58 6.32
CA TYR A 101 23.18 16.37 5.47
C TYR A 101 23.69 17.69 4.93
N LYS A 102 24.73 18.23 5.54
CA LYS A 102 25.50 19.35 4.97
C LYS A 102 26.37 18.94 3.77
N LEU A 103 26.48 17.62 3.51
CA LEU A 103 27.35 17.04 2.48
C LEU A 103 26.76 17.04 1.07
N ILE A 104 25.45 17.20 0.93
CA ILE A 104 24.84 17.26 -0.40
C ILE A 104 24.78 18.73 -0.81
N PRO A 105 25.46 19.12 -1.91
CA PRO A 105 25.33 20.47 -2.42
C PRO A 105 23.83 20.73 -2.65
N ARG A 106 23.32 21.83 -2.08
CA ARG A 106 21.95 22.26 -2.30
C ARG A 106 21.80 22.58 -3.78
N PHE A 107 21.41 21.59 -4.58
CA PHE A 107 20.91 21.87 -5.91
C PHE A 107 19.77 22.89 -5.74
N LYS A 108 19.80 23.97 -6.51
CA LYS A 108 18.62 24.82 -6.65
C LYS A 108 17.52 23.95 -7.20
N GLY A 109 16.73 23.37 -6.31
CA GLY A 109 15.63 22.49 -6.67
C GLY A 109 14.60 23.25 -7.51
N PHE A 110 13.84 22.54 -8.29
CA PHE A 110 12.65 23.08 -8.92
C PHE A 110 11.78 23.78 -7.87
N SER A 111 11.30 24.98 -8.18
CA SER A 111 10.30 25.60 -7.31
C SER A 111 9.05 24.70 -7.27
N LEU A 112 8.27 24.77 -6.20
CA LEU A 112 7.01 24.01 -6.10
C LEU A 112 6.05 24.35 -7.26
N THR A 113 6.16 25.54 -7.80
CA THR A 113 5.43 25.99 -9.01
C THR A 113 5.92 25.29 -10.27
N ASP A 114 7.22 25.17 -10.47
CA ASP A 114 7.80 24.49 -11.63
C ASP A 114 7.47 22.99 -11.60
N LEU A 115 7.60 22.38 -10.43
CA LEU A 115 7.22 20.98 -10.22
C LEU A 115 5.74 20.75 -10.53
N LYS A 116 4.86 21.65 -10.10
CA LYS A 116 3.43 21.58 -10.41
C LYS A 116 3.17 21.60 -11.92
N TYR A 117 3.79 22.52 -12.66
CA TYR A 117 3.61 22.59 -14.12
C TYR A 117 4.17 21.38 -14.83
N LEU A 118 5.32 20.89 -14.41
CA LEU A 118 5.91 19.65 -14.95
C LEU A 118 4.97 18.45 -14.75
N ILE A 119 4.38 18.30 -13.55
CA ILE A 119 3.44 17.22 -13.26
C ILE A 119 2.15 17.37 -14.05
N ILE A 120 1.62 18.59 -14.22
CA ILE A 120 0.46 18.85 -15.07
C ILE A 120 0.73 18.43 -16.51
N PHE A 121 1.86 18.88 -17.07
CA PHE A 121 2.24 18.55 -18.44
C PHE A 121 2.43 17.04 -18.64
N ALA A 122 3.19 16.40 -17.75
CA ALA A 122 3.39 14.95 -17.78
C ALA A 122 2.06 14.18 -17.66
N SER A 123 1.17 14.62 -16.75
CA SER A 123 -0.14 13.98 -16.60
C SER A 123 -0.99 14.10 -17.84
N LEU A 124 -1.04 15.28 -18.48
CA LEU A 124 -1.78 15.49 -19.73
C LEU A 124 -1.24 14.61 -20.85
N PHE A 125 0.09 14.56 -21.00
CA PHE A 125 0.72 13.68 -21.99
C PHE A 125 0.35 12.22 -21.78
N LEU A 126 0.46 11.72 -20.54
CA LEU A 126 0.11 10.33 -20.22
C LEU A 126 -1.39 10.04 -20.41
N ILE A 127 -2.28 10.99 -20.06
CA ILE A 127 -3.73 10.85 -20.27
C ILE A 127 -4.05 10.73 -21.76
N ILE A 128 -3.44 11.57 -22.60
CA ILE A 128 -3.61 11.50 -24.05
C ILE A 128 -3.14 10.14 -24.59
N LEU A 129 -1.97 9.69 -24.13
CA LEU A 129 -1.40 8.41 -24.55
C LEU A 129 -2.30 7.22 -24.14
N VAL A 130 -2.87 7.25 -22.94
CA VAL A 130 -3.84 6.25 -22.48
C VAL A 130 -5.13 6.31 -23.31
N TYR A 131 -5.66 7.50 -23.56
CA TYR A 131 -6.89 7.68 -24.34
C TYR A 131 -6.76 7.13 -25.77
N LEU A 132 -5.65 7.40 -26.44
CA LEU A 132 -5.41 6.94 -27.80
C LEU A 132 -5.30 5.41 -27.92
N ASN A 133 -4.86 4.72 -26.87
CA ASN A 133 -4.65 3.27 -26.92
C ASN A 133 -5.81 2.46 -26.32
N PHE A 134 -6.51 2.97 -25.33
CA PHE A 134 -7.54 2.23 -24.59
C PHE A 134 -8.93 2.89 -24.65
N GLY A 135 -9.01 4.22 -24.90
CA GLY A 135 -10.22 4.97 -24.68
C GLY A 135 -10.63 5.06 -23.20
N PHE A 136 -11.74 5.76 -22.94
CA PHE A 136 -12.33 5.84 -21.60
C PHE A 136 -13.75 5.29 -21.60
N HIS A 137 -14.03 4.33 -20.73
CA HIS A 137 -15.35 3.70 -20.61
C HIS A 137 -16.24 4.44 -19.60
N ILE A 138 -16.39 5.76 -19.76
CA ILE A 138 -17.13 6.62 -18.82
C ILE A 138 -18.59 6.16 -18.69
N ARG A 139 -19.22 5.70 -19.79
CA ARG A 139 -20.59 5.17 -19.75
C ARG A 139 -20.71 3.98 -18.79
N LYS A 140 -19.77 3.03 -18.81
CA LYS A 140 -19.77 1.89 -17.89
C LYS A 140 -19.66 2.32 -16.41
N LEU A 141 -19.03 3.46 -16.12
CA LEU A 141 -18.98 4.02 -14.78
C LEU A 141 -20.33 4.61 -14.36
N LEU A 142 -21.02 5.32 -15.25
CA LEU A 142 -22.33 5.92 -15.00
C LEU A 142 -23.40 4.86 -14.79
N ASP A 143 -23.37 3.80 -15.59
CA ASP A 143 -24.32 2.67 -15.52
C ASP A 143 -23.93 1.66 -14.41
N LEU A 144 -22.85 1.91 -13.67
CA LEU A 144 -22.28 1.00 -12.66
C LEU A 144 -21.91 -0.40 -13.19
N SER A 145 -22.01 -0.65 -14.49
CA SER A 145 -21.67 -1.93 -15.11
C SER A 145 -20.17 -2.26 -15.01
N ILE A 146 -19.33 -1.27 -14.75
CA ILE A 146 -17.90 -1.47 -14.51
C ILE A 146 -17.62 -2.43 -13.34
N PHE A 147 -18.54 -2.57 -12.40
CA PHE A 147 -18.39 -3.48 -11.25
C PHE A 147 -18.76 -4.92 -11.59
N THR A 148 -19.63 -5.13 -12.58
CA THR A 148 -20.00 -6.45 -13.11
C THR A 148 -18.99 -6.92 -14.15
N ASP A 149 -18.61 -6.04 -15.09
CA ASP A 149 -17.74 -6.34 -16.23
C ASP A 149 -16.24 -6.25 -15.90
N THR A 150 -15.90 -6.23 -14.60
CA THR A 150 -14.51 -6.03 -14.13
C THR A 150 -13.53 -7.02 -14.76
N TYR A 151 -13.93 -8.26 -14.98
CA TYR A 151 -13.03 -9.29 -15.51
C TYR A 151 -12.79 -9.15 -17.00
N GLU A 152 -13.80 -8.77 -17.78
CA GLU A 152 -13.68 -8.49 -19.21
C GLU A 152 -12.75 -7.29 -19.46
N ILE A 153 -13.01 -6.17 -18.78
CA ILE A 153 -12.17 -4.96 -18.88
C ILE A 153 -10.71 -5.26 -18.55
N ARG A 154 -10.48 -6.13 -17.55
CA ARG A 154 -9.11 -6.54 -17.18
C ARG A 154 -8.48 -7.48 -18.20
N ALA A 155 -9.26 -8.32 -18.86
CA ALA A 155 -8.76 -9.17 -19.92
C ALA A 155 -8.33 -8.31 -21.12
N ASP A 156 -9.18 -7.41 -21.59
CA ASP A 156 -8.87 -6.46 -22.67
C ASP A 156 -7.61 -5.64 -22.36
N PHE A 157 -7.50 -5.17 -21.11
CA PHE A 157 -6.32 -4.43 -20.67
C PHE A 157 -5.02 -5.26 -20.69
N ARG A 158 -5.09 -6.58 -20.42
CA ARG A 158 -3.92 -7.47 -20.45
C ARG A 158 -3.47 -7.81 -21.86
N ASP A 159 -4.37 -7.84 -22.81
CA ASP A 159 -4.06 -8.28 -24.18
C ASP A 159 -3.27 -7.24 -24.96
N VAL A 160 -3.29 -5.99 -24.53
CA VAL A 160 -2.51 -4.89 -25.10
C VAL A 160 -1.08 -4.90 -24.55
N LYS A 161 -0.25 -5.88 -24.96
CA LYS A 161 1.08 -6.09 -24.35
C LYS A 161 2.29 -5.69 -25.19
N SER A 162 2.13 -5.21 -26.44
CA SER A 162 3.27 -4.95 -27.32
C SER A 162 3.40 -3.49 -27.76
N GLY A 163 4.64 -3.01 -27.90
CA GLY A 163 4.95 -1.70 -28.45
C GLY A 163 4.42 -0.53 -27.62
N ILE A 164 3.76 0.42 -28.27
CA ILE A 164 3.18 1.62 -27.64
C ILE A 164 2.12 1.25 -26.59
N GLY A 165 1.42 0.13 -26.78
CA GLY A 165 0.44 -0.39 -25.81
C GLY A 165 1.06 -0.73 -24.45
N ALA A 166 2.27 -1.28 -24.42
CA ALA A 166 2.97 -1.54 -23.17
C ALA A 166 3.29 -0.23 -22.41
N LEU A 167 3.77 0.80 -23.14
CA LEU A 167 4.03 2.11 -22.55
C LEU A 167 2.74 2.73 -21.98
N SER A 168 1.63 2.61 -22.68
CA SER A 168 0.32 3.09 -22.24
C SER A 168 -0.15 2.36 -20.97
N SER A 169 0.09 1.05 -20.88
CA SER A 169 -0.23 0.26 -19.69
C SER A 169 0.57 0.74 -18.48
N TYR A 170 1.87 0.98 -18.60
CA TYR A 170 2.68 1.57 -17.54
C TYR A 170 2.21 2.99 -17.18
N SER A 171 1.81 3.78 -18.18
CA SER A 171 1.29 5.14 -17.99
C SER A 171 0.06 5.16 -17.09
N ILE A 172 -0.83 4.19 -17.22
CA ILE A 172 -2.01 4.04 -16.35
C ILE A 172 -1.59 3.87 -14.89
N TYR A 173 -0.60 3.02 -14.61
CA TYR A 173 -0.11 2.82 -13.24
C TYR A 173 0.56 4.08 -12.69
N TRP A 174 1.33 4.79 -13.49
CA TRP A 174 1.97 6.04 -13.07
C TRP A 174 0.93 7.13 -12.80
N LEU A 175 -0.05 7.28 -13.68
CA LEU A 175 -1.16 8.21 -13.46
C LEU A 175 -1.88 7.87 -12.16
N ALA A 176 -2.34 6.63 -12.00
CA ALA A 176 -3.18 6.24 -10.88
C ALA A 176 -2.45 6.23 -9.52
N LYS A 177 -1.14 5.93 -9.48
CA LYS A 177 -0.40 5.76 -8.22
C LYS A 177 0.50 6.93 -7.86
N PHE A 178 0.83 7.80 -8.81
CA PHE A 178 1.75 8.91 -8.58
C PHE A 178 1.13 10.27 -8.96
N PHE A 179 0.82 10.48 -10.24
CA PHE A 179 0.44 11.82 -10.71
C PHE A 179 -0.91 12.29 -10.16
N LEU A 180 -1.95 11.46 -10.21
CA LEU A 180 -3.27 11.86 -9.74
C LEU A 180 -3.36 11.99 -8.21
N PRO A 181 -2.80 11.06 -7.42
CA PRO A 181 -2.63 11.27 -5.99
C PRO A 181 -1.87 12.54 -5.63
N PHE A 182 -0.86 12.94 -6.43
CA PHE A 182 -0.14 14.20 -6.22
C PHE A 182 -1.07 15.41 -6.32
N PHE A 183 -2.01 15.46 -7.30
CA PHE A 183 -2.99 16.56 -7.37
C PHE A 183 -3.85 16.63 -6.12
N ILE A 184 -4.29 15.48 -5.59
CA ILE A 184 -5.08 15.43 -4.36
C ILE A 184 -4.24 15.96 -3.18
N CYS A 185 -3.00 15.46 -3.03
CA CYS A 185 -2.07 15.93 -1.99
C CYS A 185 -1.81 17.44 -2.09
N TYR A 186 -1.53 17.93 -3.30
CA TYR A 186 -1.31 19.34 -3.55
C TYR A 186 -2.54 20.17 -3.18
N GLY A 187 -3.73 19.72 -3.59
CA GLY A 187 -4.99 20.39 -3.26
C GLY A 187 -5.26 20.43 -1.76
N LEU A 188 -4.97 19.36 -1.04
CA LEU A 188 -5.10 19.28 0.42
C LEU A 188 -4.09 20.18 1.14
N ALA A 189 -2.83 20.17 0.73
CA ALA A 189 -1.76 20.96 1.33
C ALA A 189 -2.00 22.47 1.18
N PHE A 190 -2.45 22.90 -0.01
CA PHE A 190 -2.73 24.31 -0.32
C PHE A 190 -4.19 24.73 -0.15
N LYS A 191 -5.04 23.84 0.42
CA LYS A 191 -6.49 24.07 0.62
C LYS A 191 -7.23 24.46 -0.66
N ASN A 192 -6.75 23.99 -1.81
CA ASN A 192 -7.32 24.29 -3.12
C ASN A 192 -8.22 23.15 -3.61
N LYS A 193 -9.53 23.29 -3.41
CA LYS A 193 -10.52 22.27 -3.77
C LYS A 193 -10.50 21.87 -5.25
N LYS A 194 -10.12 22.77 -6.16
CA LYS A 194 -10.09 22.47 -7.61
C LYS A 194 -9.15 21.31 -7.91
N TYR A 195 -7.94 21.30 -7.34
CA TYR A 195 -6.98 20.21 -7.54
C TYR A 195 -7.45 18.89 -6.93
N ILE A 196 -8.15 18.94 -5.80
CA ILE A 196 -8.74 17.74 -5.19
C ILE A 196 -9.78 17.14 -6.13
N TYR A 197 -10.72 17.93 -6.62
CA TYR A 197 -11.76 17.46 -7.53
C TYR A 197 -11.17 16.92 -8.83
N ILE A 198 -10.21 17.64 -9.44
CA ILE A 198 -9.52 17.18 -10.66
C ILE A 198 -8.83 15.84 -10.40
N GLY A 199 -8.08 15.71 -9.32
CA GLY A 199 -7.37 14.48 -8.97
C GLY A 199 -8.33 13.31 -8.78
N VAL A 200 -9.42 13.50 -8.03
CA VAL A 200 -10.43 12.43 -7.79
C VAL A 200 -11.17 12.07 -9.08
N LEU A 201 -11.63 13.05 -9.85
CA LEU A 201 -12.36 12.79 -11.10
C LEU A 201 -11.48 12.03 -12.11
N LEU A 202 -10.25 12.48 -12.31
CA LEU A 202 -9.31 11.79 -13.21
C LEU A 202 -8.97 10.39 -12.70
N GLN A 203 -8.90 10.19 -11.38
CA GLN A 203 -8.70 8.86 -10.80
C GLN A 203 -9.84 7.90 -11.14
N LEU A 204 -11.10 8.39 -11.09
CA LEU A 204 -12.27 7.62 -11.52
C LEU A 204 -12.23 7.33 -13.02
N VAL A 205 -11.83 8.30 -13.84
CA VAL A 205 -11.69 8.10 -15.29
C VAL A 205 -10.62 7.04 -15.60
N ILE A 206 -9.47 7.08 -14.98
CA ILE A 206 -8.42 6.06 -15.16
C ILE A 206 -8.86 4.69 -14.63
N PHE A 207 -9.67 4.64 -13.58
CA PHE A 207 -10.27 3.39 -13.13
C PHE A 207 -11.12 2.73 -14.21
N THR A 208 -11.83 3.50 -15.07
CA THR A 208 -12.67 2.92 -16.13
C THR A 208 -11.87 2.15 -17.17
N VAL A 209 -10.58 2.44 -17.34
CA VAL A 209 -9.72 1.79 -18.34
C VAL A 209 -9.30 0.38 -17.92
N SER A 210 -9.03 0.17 -16.64
CA SER A 210 -8.42 -1.07 -16.17
C SER A 210 -9.26 -1.84 -15.16
N ALA A 211 -10.31 -1.21 -14.61
CA ALA A 211 -11.15 -1.71 -13.53
C ALA A 211 -10.36 -2.19 -12.29
N HIS A 212 -9.14 -1.67 -12.08
CA HIS A 212 -8.34 -1.98 -10.89
C HIS A 212 -8.80 -1.18 -9.68
N LYS A 213 -9.48 -1.85 -8.75
CA LYS A 213 -10.00 -1.23 -7.50
C LYS A 213 -8.91 -0.49 -6.71
N SER A 214 -7.65 -0.94 -6.79
CA SER A 214 -6.51 -0.27 -6.14
C SER A 214 -6.31 1.18 -6.60
N PHE A 215 -6.79 1.56 -7.79
CA PHE A 215 -6.68 2.94 -8.27
C PHE A 215 -7.63 3.87 -7.53
N VAL A 216 -8.86 3.45 -7.29
CA VAL A 216 -9.80 4.23 -6.46
C VAL A 216 -9.31 4.27 -5.01
N PHE A 217 -8.81 3.15 -4.49
CA PHE A 217 -8.26 3.10 -3.14
C PHE A 217 -7.03 3.98 -2.94
N SER A 218 -6.23 4.27 -3.99
CA SER A 218 -5.10 5.19 -3.86
C SER A 218 -5.54 6.63 -3.53
N ALA A 219 -6.65 7.10 -4.11
CA ALA A 219 -7.23 8.40 -3.76
C ALA A 219 -7.71 8.41 -2.30
N LEU A 220 -8.44 7.36 -1.88
CA LEU A 220 -8.89 7.22 -0.50
C LEU A 220 -7.71 7.18 0.48
N LEU A 221 -6.64 6.47 0.13
CA LEU A 221 -5.42 6.38 0.93
C LEU A 221 -4.80 7.76 1.16
N VAL A 222 -4.77 8.63 0.14
CA VAL A 222 -4.26 10.00 0.29
C VAL A 222 -5.06 10.78 1.35
N PHE A 223 -6.39 10.69 1.33
CA PHE A 223 -7.21 11.34 2.37
C PHE A 223 -6.93 10.76 3.75
N ILE A 224 -6.89 9.44 3.88
CA ILE A 224 -6.59 8.77 5.15
C ILE A 224 -5.24 9.25 5.67
N VAL A 225 -4.18 9.19 4.85
CA VAL A 225 -2.83 9.62 5.22
C VAL A 225 -2.82 11.11 5.62
N TYR A 226 -3.49 11.97 4.86
CA TYR A 226 -3.59 13.40 5.19
C TYR A 226 -4.23 13.63 6.56
N PHE A 227 -5.38 13.01 6.82
CA PHE A 227 -6.05 13.14 8.12
C PHE A 227 -5.22 12.59 9.27
N LEU A 228 -4.48 11.52 9.03
CA LEU A 228 -3.61 10.92 10.03
C LEU A 228 -2.37 11.80 10.31
N LEU A 229 -1.80 12.43 9.28
CA LEU A 229 -0.67 13.35 9.45
C LEU A 229 -1.06 14.66 10.12
N MET A 230 -2.32 15.09 9.99
CA MET A 230 -2.82 16.30 10.66
C MET A 230 -2.97 16.13 12.17
N LYS A 231 -2.99 14.89 12.68
CA LYS A 231 -3.04 14.57 14.11
C LYS A 231 -1.74 13.90 14.52
N ILE A 232 -1.14 14.39 15.59
CA ILE A 232 0.08 13.78 16.16
C ILE A 232 -0.33 12.52 16.92
N TYR A 233 -0.26 11.38 16.23
CA TYR A 233 -0.42 10.08 16.85
C TYR A 233 0.94 9.49 17.24
N SER A 234 0.99 8.77 18.34
CA SER A 234 2.16 7.96 18.67
C SER A 234 2.11 6.62 17.91
N PHE A 235 3.26 6.04 17.64
CA PHE A 235 3.36 4.69 17.07
C PHE A 235 2.56 3.67 17.87
N THR A 236 2.57 3.78 19.19
CA THR A 236 1.81 2.90 20.10
C THR A 236 0.30 2.99 19.85
N GLN A 237 -0.23 4.20 19.60
CA GLN A 237 -1.66 4.37 19.30
C GLN A 237 -2.03 3.72 17.99
N TRP A 238 -1.18 3.83 16.97
CA TRP A 238 -1.38 3.15 15.69
C TRP A 238 -1.35 1.63 15.83
N LEU A 239 -0.39 1.11 16.58
CA LEU A 239 -0.29 -0.31 16.87
C LEU A 239 -1.52 -0.81 17.64
N ALA A 240 -1.98 -0.06 18.64
CA ALA A 240 -3.19 -0.38 19.39
C ALA A 240 -4.44 -0.38 18.48
N THR A 241 -4.59 0.63 17.62
CA THR A 241 -5.72 0.71 16.67
C THR A 241 -5.71 -0.46 15.67
N ALA A 242 -4.54 -0.80 15.12
CA ALA A 242 -4.42 -1.95 14.22
C ALA A 242 -4.77 -3.27 14.92
N ASN A 243 -4.31 -3.46 16.16
CA ASN A 243 -4.65 -4.65 16.96
C ASN A 243 -6.14 -4.72 17.31
N LEU A 244 -6.76 -3.59 17.69
CA LEU A 244 -8.20 -3.52 17.92
C LEU A 244 -8.99 -3.88 16.66
N PHE A 245 -8.59 -3.35 15.50
CA PHE A 245 -9.22 -3.66 14.23
C PHE A 245 -9.14 -5.15 13.89
N LEU A 246 -7.99 -5.78 14.08
CA LEU A 246 -7.81 -7.22 13.89
C LEU A 246 -8.66 -8.02 14.89
N LEU A 247 -8.73 -7.59 16.13
CA LEU A 247 -9.56 -8.22 17.16
C LEU A 247 -11.05 -8.16 16.79
N PHE A 248 -11.53 -6.99 16.35
CA PHE A 248 -12.90 -6.85 15.85
C PHE A 248 -13.17 -7.78 14.67
N SER A 249 -12.24 -7.90 13.72
CA SER A 249 -12.37 -8.80 12.58
C SER A 249 -12.55 -10.26 13.01
N VAL A 250 -11.80 -10.70 14.04
CA VAL A 250 -11.94 -12.05 14.63
C VAL A 250 -13.28 -12.24 15.33
N ILE A 251 -13.73 -11.23 16.10
CA ILE A 251 -15.03 -11.28 16.80
C ILE A 251 -16.15 -11.38 15.78
N PHE A 252 -16.16 -10.54 14.74
CA PHE A 252 -17.15 -10.58 13.68
C PHE A 252 -17.19 -11.93 12.95
N TYR A 253 -16.03 -12.53 12.69
CA TYR A 253 -15.95 -13.86 12.09
C TYR A 253 -16.53 -14.93 12.99
N ASN A 254 -16.09 -14.99 14.25
CA ASN A 254 -16.47 -16.09 15.15
C ASN A 254 -17.93 -16.00 15.65
N PHE A 255 -18.47 -14.79 15.87
CA PHE A 255 -19.80 -14.62 16.45
C PHE A 255 -20.90 -14.35 15.43
N LEU A 256 -20.59 -13.68 14.33
CA LEU A 256 -21.58 -13.27 13.33
C LEU A 256 -21.46 -14.05 12.02
N GLY A 257 -20.44 -14.90 11.88
CA GLY A 257 -20.17 -15.61 10.63
C GLY A 257 -19.84 -14.69 9.45
N ILE A 258 -19.48 -13.42 9.73
CA ILE A 258 -19.16 -12.43 8.70
C ILE A 258 -17.67 -12.49 8.41
N ASP A 259 -17.33 -13.19 7.34
CA ASP A 259 -15.96 -13.34 6.84
C ASP A 259 -15.46 -12.16 5.98
N LEU A 260 -16.36 -11.20 5.68
CA LEU A 260 -16.08 -10.08 4.78
C LEU A 260 -14.85 -9.28 5.22
N LEU A 261 -14.72 -8.97 6.51
CA LEU A 261 -13.58 -8.21 7.05
C LEU A 261 -12.29 -9.02 6.98
N ILE A 262 -12.34 -10.29 7.34
CA ILE A 262 -11.18 -11.20 7.23
C ILE A 262 -10.78 -11.37 5.76
N ASN A 263 -11.73 -11.59 4.86
CA ASN A 263 -11.47 -11.71 3.43
C ASN A 263 -10.88 -10.43 2.83
N MET A 264 -11.37 -9.25 3.23
CA MET A 264 -10.83 -7.99 2.71
C MET A 264 -9.42 -7.67 3.20
N PHE A 265 -9.12 -7.93 4.47
CA PHE A 265 -7.87 -7.49 5.08
C PHE A 265 -6.86 -8.61 5.21
N VAL A 266 -7.25 -9.76 5.75
CA VAL A 266 -6.34 -10.88 5.98
C VAL A 266 -5.96 -11.56 4.66
N ARG A 267 -6.94 -11.88 3.82
CA ARG A 267 -6.67 -12.52 2.53
C ARG A 267 -5.78 -11.67 1.64
N ARG A 268 -6.01 -10.35 1.59
CA ARG A 268 -5.20 -9.46 0.73
C ARG A 268 -3.85 -9.09 1.31
N ALA A 269 -3.76 -8.95 2.64
CA ALA A 269 -2.51 -8.61 3.28
C ALA A 269 -1.57 -9.82 3.43
N PHE A 270 -2.12 -11.04 3.51
CA PHE A 270 -1.36 -12.23 3.87
C PHE A 270 -1.32 -13.32 2.77
N ILE A 271 -2.16 -13.28 1.76
CA ILE A 271 -2.23 -14.31 0.70
C ILE A 271 -1.72 -13.78 -0.65
N MET A 272 -1.75 -12.47 -0.87
CA MET A 272 -1.20 -11.85 -2.07
C MET A 272 0.04 -11.05 -1.69
N PRO A 273 1.24 -11.62 -1.86
CA PRO A 273 2.48 -10.85 -1.84
C PRO A 273 2.55 -9.90 -3.03
#